data_7d9364b2d8aa7d11697f4ebf87a4297e
#
_entry.id   7d9364b2d8aa7d11697f4ebf87a4297e
#
_cell.length_a   1.000
_cell.length_b   1.000
_cell.length_c   1.000
_cell.angle_alpha   90.00
_cell.angle_beta   90.00
_cell.angle_gamma   90.00
#
_symmetry.space_group_name_H-M   'P 1'
#
loop_
_entity.id
_entity.type
_entity.pdbx_description
1 polymer ?
#
loop_
_entity_poly.entity_id
_entity_poly.type
_entity_poly.pdbx_seq_one_letter_code
_entity_poly.pdbx_strand_id
1 'polypeptide(L)'
;MQRIGVFVCHCGTNIAATVDVKKVVEMAAKEPGVVHAEDYQYMCSASGQNIIKDAIKEYGLTGVVICSCSPRMHEATFRKTVQAAGLNPYMLEIANIREQCSWIHKDMEEATEKAVILARAAVAKVMLDTPSVIKARTVSCPSSSCASSFR
;
A
#
# COMPACT_ATOMS: atom_id res chain seq x y z
N MET A 1 -6.65 -16.49 9.08
CA MET A 1 -5.98 -15.41 9.83
C MET A 1 -5.24 -14.55 8.82
N GLN A 2 -5.43 -13.23 8.82
CA GLN A 2 -4.76 -12.37 7.84
C GLN A 2 -3.25 -12.28 8.14
N ARG A 3 -2.45 -12.20 7.09
CA ARG A 3 -0.98 -12.08 7.15
C ARG A 3 -0.60 -10.82 6.39
N ILE A 4 -0.27 -9.76 7.10
CA ILE A 4 -0.04 -8.43 6.55
C ILE A 4 1.45 -8.14 6.45
N GLY A 5 1.88 -7.63 5.30
CA GLY A 5 3.20 -7.03 5.12
C GLY A 5 3.12 -5.51 5.15
N VAL A 6 4.02 -4.87 5.89
CA VAL A 6 4.13 -3.40 5.96
C VAL A 6 5.44 -2.96 5.34
N PHE A 7 5.36 -2.03 4.38
CA PHE A 7 6.53 -1.53 3.65
C PHE A 7 6.63 -0.02 3.80
N VAL A 8 7.72 0.46 4.37
CA VAL A 8 7.93 1.88 4.66
C VAL A 8 8.93 2.48 3.66
N CYS A 9 8.49 3.49 2.93
CA CYS A 9 9.30 4.17 1.94
C CYS A 9 10.03 5.36 2.57
N HIS A 10 11.33 5.51 2.29
CA HIS A 10 12.08 6.72 2.66
C HIS A 10 11.71 7.91 1.77
N CYS A 11 11.24 7.65 0.55
CA CYS A 11 11.02 8.64 -0.50
C CYS A 11 12.25 9.53 -0.73
N GLY A 12 13.43 8.89 -0.82
CA GLY A 12 14.72 9.55 -0.73
C GLY A 12 14.89 10.19 0.65
N THR A 13 14.92 11.50 0.70
CA THR A 13 14.97 12.29 1.95
C THR A 13 13.62 12.89 2.35
N ASN A 14 12.61 12.82 1.47
CA ASN A 14 11.33 13.52 1.72
C ASN A 14 10.57 12.99 2.95
N ILE A 15 10.73 11.72 3.28
CA ILE A 15 10.15 11.12 4.49
C ILE A 15 11.24 10.96 5.55
N ALA A 16 12.36 10.32 5.18
CA ALA A 16 13.41 9.96 6.13
C ALA A 16 14.14 11.15 6.78
N ALA A 17 14.05 12.36 6.23
CA ALA A 17 14.61 13.54 6.89
C ALA A 17 13.81 14.01 8.11
N THR A 18 12.54 13.64 8.22
CA THR A 18 11.64 14.11 9.27
C THR A 18 10.98 12.97 10.07
N VAL A 19 10.89 11.78 9.47
CA VAL A 19 10.30 10.60 10.10
C VAL A 19 11.41 9.58 10.36
N ASP A 20 11.49 9.08 11.58
CA ASP A 20 12.33 7.90 11.91
C ASP A 20 11.66 6.64 11.32
N VAL A 21 12.04 6.33 10.09
CA VAL A 21 11.48 5.22 9.31
C VAL A 21 11.70 3.88 10.02
N LYS A 22 12.84 3.69 10.68
CA LYS A 22 13.13 2.45 11.41
C LYS A 22 12.19 2.24 12.59
N LYS A 23 11.90 3.30 13.33
CA LYS A 23 10.92 3.26 14.42
C LYS A 23 9.51 2.96 13.91
N VAL A 24 9.14 3.50 12.75
CA VAL A 24 7.84 3.17 12.12
C VAL A 24 7.76 1.68 11.78
N VAL A 25 8.81 1.10 11.18
CA VAL A 25 8.89 -0.35 10.88
C VAL A 25 8.78 -1.18 12.14
N GLU A 26 9.56 -0.84 13.18
CA GLU A 26 9.54 -1.57 14.45
C GLU A 26 8.15 -1.56 15.11
N MET A 27 7.48 -0.41 15.09
CA MET A 27 6.16 -0.27 15.69
C MET A 27 5.09 -0.98 14.85
N ALA A 28 5.18 -0.89 13.52
CA ALA A 28 4.26 -1.61 12.63
C ALA A 28 4.40 -3.13 12.75
N ALA A 29 5.62 -3.63 12.94
CA ALA A 29 5.87 -5.07 13.14
C ALA A 29 5.19 -5.66 14.40
N LYS A 30 4.85 -4.81 15.37
CA LYS A 30 4.16 -5.20 16.62
C LYS A 30 2.63 -5.24 16.48
N GLU A 31 2.10 -4.74 15.35
CA GLU A 31 0.65 -4.70 15.16
C GLU A 31 0.06 -6.10 14.89
N PRO A 32 -1.12 -6.40 15.42
CA PRO A 32 -1.78 -7.68 15.18
C PRO A 32 -1.92 -8.00 13.69
N GLY A 33 -1.58 -9.21 13.30
CA GLY A 33 -1.68 -9.68 11.92
C GLY A 33 -0.50 -9.28 11.01
N VAL A 34 0.38 -8.42 11.46
CA VAL A 34 1.62 -8.10 10.72
C VAL A 34 2.62 -9.22 10.92
N VAL A 35 3.08 -9.82 9.82
CA VAL A 35 4.05 -10.91 9.82
C VAL A 35 5.38 -10.53 9.21
N HIS A 36 5.42 -9.40 8.50
CA HIS A 36 6.62 -8.84 7.91
C HIS A 36 6.53 -7.31 7.86
N ALA A 37 7.62 -6.63 8.21
CA ALA A 37 7.74 -5.18 8.08
C ALA A 37 9.17 -4.82 7.70
N GLU A 38 9.32 -4.00 6.67
CA GLU A 38 10.63 -3.53 6.21
C GLU A 38 10.55 -2.15 5.57
N ASP A 39 11.69 -1.50 5.43
CA ASP A 39 11.82 -0.21 4.78
C ASP A 39 12.73 -0.27 3.56
N TYR A 40 12.49 0.62 2.63
CA TYR A 40 13.36 0.77 1.46
C TYR A 40 13.38 2.22 0.97
N GLN A 41 14.47 2.61 0.33
CA GLN A 41 14.69 3.99 -0.10
C GLN A 41 13.62 4.49 -1.10
N TYR A 42 13.23 3.64 -2.04
CA TYR A 42 12.22 3.95 -3.07
C TYR A 42 11.33 2.73 -3.34
N MET A 43 10.30 2.52 -2.54
CA MET A 43 9.37 1.39 -2.72
C MET A 43 8.69 1.38 -4.11
N CYS A 44 8.51 2.53 -4.74
CA CYS A 44 7.93 2.64 -6.09
C CYS A 44 8.90 2.24 -7.21
N SER A 45 10.21 2.13 -6.93
CA SER A 45 11.21 1.67 -7.91
C SER A 45 11.04 0.19 -8.26
N ALA A 46 11.67 -0.25 -9.35
CA ALA A 46 11.66 -1.66 -9.75
C ALA A 46 12.17 -2.59 -8.62
N SER A 47 13.25 -2.19 -7.95
CA SER A 47 13.80 -2.94 -6.80
C SER A 47 12.82 -3.00 -5.63
N GLY A 48 12.20 -1.86 -5.25
CA GLY A 48 11.21 -1.81 -4.18
C GLY A 48 9.97 -2.66 -4.49
N GLN A 49 9.50 -2.63 -5.74
CA GLN A 49 8.40 -3.49 -6.19
C GLN A 49 8.75 -4.97 -6.13
N ASN A 50 10.01 -5.35 -6.42
CA ASN A 50 10.45 -6.74 -6.30
C ASN A 50 10.48 -7.19 -4.83
N ILE A 51 10.97 -6.36 -3.91
CA ILE A 51 10.91 -6.62 -2.47
C ILE A 51 9.48 -6.96 -2.05
N ILE A 52 8.49 -6.15 -2.45
CA ILE A 52 7.07 -6.40 -2.12
C ILE A 52 6.60 -7.75 -2.70
N LYS A 53 6.93 -8.04 -3.96
CA LYS A 53 6.52 -9.29 -4.62
C LYS A 53 7.15 -10.52 -3.97
N ASP A 54 8.41 -10.44 -3.59
CA ASP A 54 9.13 -11.54 -2.97
C ASP A 54 8.58 -11.79 -1.56
N ALA A 55 8.36 -10.75 -0.78
CA ALA A 55 7.74 -10.86 0.53
C ALA A 55 6.31 -11.45 0.49
N ILE A 56 5.49 -11.08 -0.51
CA ILE A 56 4.15 -11.67 -0.69
C ILE A 56 4.25 -13.19 -0.82
N LYS A 57 5.21 -13.68 -1.61
CA LYS A 57 5.40 -15.11 -1.85
C LYS A 57 6.03 -15.82 -0.66
N GLU A 58 7.09 -15.23 -0.10
CA GLU A 58 7.87 -15.81 0.99
C GLU A 58 7.04 -15.94 2.28
N TYR A 59 6.37 -14.87 2.65
CA TYR A 59 5.57 -14.84 3.89
C TYR A 59 4.11 -15.20 3.67
N GLY A 60 3.66 -15.50 2.46
CA GLY A 60 2.26 -15.82 2.16
C GLY A 60 1.32 -14.71 2.58
N LEU A 61 1.64 -13.47 2.20
CA LEU A 61 0.87 -12.31 2.62
C LEU A 61 -0.53 -12.32 2.01
N THR A 62 -1.51 -11.95 2.81
CA THR A 62 -2.93 -11.79 2.39
C THR A 62 -3.35 -10.34 2.28
N GLY A 63 -2.54 -9.42 2.82
CA GLY A 63 -2.74 -7.98 2.75
C GLY A 63 -1.41 -7.24 2.77
N VAL A 64 -1.37 -6.06 2.17
CA VAL A 64 -0.17 -5.22 2.07
C VAL A 64 -0.51 -3.79 2.48
N VAL A 65 0.35 -3.21 3.30
CA VAL A 65 0.33 -1.78 3.66
C VAL A 65 1.62 -1.14 3.17
N ILE A 66 1.49 -0.02 2.45
CA ILE A 66 2.63 0.76 2.00
C ILE A 66 2.57 2.14 2.62
N CYS A 67 3.51 2.42 3.52
CA CYS A 67 3.67 3.75 4.12
C CYS A 67 4.58 4.58 3.22
N SER A 68 4.01 5.51 2.46
CA SER A 68 4.75 6.25 1.42
C SER A 68 4.14 7.63 1.14
N CYS A 69 4.37 8.16 -0.05
CA CYS A 69 3.72 9.36 -0.57
C CYS A 69 2.22 9.14 -0.84
N SER A 70 1.55 10.20 -1.27
CA SER A 70 0.12 10.17 -1.59
C SER A 70 -0.25 9.01 -2.52
N PRO A 71 -1.37 8.30 -2.27
CA PRO A 71 -1.91 7.29 -3.18
C PRO A 71 -2.04 7.75 -4.63
N ARG A 72 -2.32 9.05 -4.85
CA ARG A 72 -2.42 9.64 -6.19
C ARG A 72 -1.16 9.47 -7.05
N MET A 73 0.00 9.30 -6.41
CA MET A 73 1.27 9.16 -7.13
C MET A 73 1.47 7.74 -7.67
N HIS A 74 1.32 6.73 -6.85
CA HIS A 74 1.78 5.38 -7.14
C HIS A 74 0.79 4.25 -6.81
N GLU A 75 -0.47 4.57 -6.48
CA GLU A 75 -1.46 3.54 -6.16
C GLU A 75 -1.60 2.51 -7.29
N ALA A 76 -1.72 2.99 -8.54
CA ALA A 76 -1.83 2.12 -9.70
C ALA A 76 -0.59 1.21 -9.88
N THR A 77 0.60 1.72 -9.57
CA THR A 77 1.85 0.96 -9.60
C THR A 77 1.84 -0.15 -8.57
N PHE A 78 1.50 0.17 -7.32
CA PHE A 78 1.48 -0.81 -6.24
C PHE A 78 0.38 -1.84 -6.40
N ARG A 79 -0.82 -1.46 -6.89
CA ARG A 79 -1.89 -2.42 -7.22
C ARG A 79 -1.45 -3.42 -8.29
N LYS A 80 -0.76 -2.96 -9.34
CA LYS A 80 -0.18 -3.86 -10.35
C LYS A 80 0.91 -4.75 -9.77
N THR A 81 1.73 -4.23 -8.85
CA THR A 81 2.80 -4.97 -8.19
C THR A 81 2.25 -6.13 -7.36
N VAL A 82 1.27 -5.88 -6.50
CA VAL A 82 0.66 -6.93 -5.67
C VAL A 82 -0.11 -7.93 -6.52
N GLN A 83 -0.81 -7.48 -7.57
CA GLN A 83 -1.50 -8.35 -8.51
C GLN A 83 -0.53 -9.29 -9.26
N ALA A 84 0.62 -8.78 -9.68
CA ALA A 84 1.66 -9.59 -10.33
C ALA A 84 2.26 -10.66 -9.40
N ALA A 85 2.18 -10.47 -8.09
CA ALA A 85 2.57 -11.46 -7.08
C ALA A 85 1.45 -12.45 -6.73
N GLY A 86 0.25 -12.29 -7.32
CA GLY A 86 -0.91 -13.16 -7.09
C GLY A 86 -1.84 -12.71 -5.96
N LEU A 87 -1.61 -11.54 -5.38
CA LEU A 87 -2.49 -10.97 -4.37
C LEU A 87 -3.60 -10.15 -5.03
N ASN A 88 -4.80 -10.17 -4.44
CA ASN A 88 -5.89 -9.31 -4.89
C ASN A 88 -5.49 -7.83 -4.76
N PRO A 89 -5.59 -7.01 -5.83
CA PRO A 89 -5.13 -5.62 -5.81
C PRO A 89 -5.88 -4.72 -4.81
N TYR A 90 -7.05 -5.14 -4.33
CA TYR A 90 -7.81 -4.42 -3.32
C TYR A 90 -7.43 -4.79 -1.88
N MET A 91 -6.55 -5.78 -1.69
CA MET A 91 -5.92 -6.08 -0.40
C MET A 91 -4.64 -5.25 -0.18
N LEU A 92 -4.61 -4.05 -0.71
CA LEU A 92 -3.54 -3.07 -0.61
C LEU A 92 -4.08 -1.76 -0.03
N GLU A 93 -3.45 -1.25 1.01
CA GLU A 93 -3.67 0.09 1.54
C GLU A 93 -2.38 0.92 1.52
N ILE A 94 -2.53 2.23 1.34
CA ILE A 94 -1.42 3.18 1.33
C ILE A 94 -1.62 4.20 2.45
N ALA A 95 -0.69 4.22 3.40
CA ALA A 95 -0.61 5.25 4.43
C ALA A 95 0.22 6.42 3.89
N ASN A 96 -0.40 7.59 3.77
CA ASN A 96 0.31 8.78 3.31
C ASN A 96 1.11 9.41 4.45
N ILE A 97 2.39 9.04 4.55
CA ILE A 97 3.31 9.56 5.56
C ILE A 97 4.24 10.66 5.03
N ARG A 98 4.03 11.12 3.78
CA ARG A 98 4.74 12.27 3.20
C ARG A 98 3.91 13.54 3.28
N GLU A 99 2.90 13.70 2.47
CA GLU A 99 2.09 14.91 2.37
C GLU A 99 1.28 15.16 3.64
N GLN A 100 0.81 14.12 4.31
CA GLN A 100 0.02 14.22 5.54
C GLN A 100 0.87 14.11 6.81
N CYS A 101 2.17 13.92 6.72
CA CYS A 101 3.03 13.73 7.88
C CYS A 101 4.36 14.47 7.74
N SER A 102 5.35 13.96 6.99
CA SER A 102 6.70 14.51 6.95
C SER A 102 6.77 15.95 6.41
N TRP A 103 5.89 16.34 5.52
CA TRP A 103 5.88 17.70 4.96
C TRP A 103 5.21 18.75 5.84
N ILE A 104 4.39 18.34 6.81
CA ILE A 104 3.66 19.27 7.68
C ILE A 104 4.21 19.33 9.10
N HIS A 105 5.01 18.35 9.52
CA HIS A 105 5.70 18.35 10.80
C HIS A 105 7.17 18.75 10.61
N LYS A 106 7.70 19.50 11.55
CA LYS A 106 9.12 19.89 11.59
C LYS A 106 9.90 19.09 12.62
N ASP A 107 9.21 18.63 13.66
CA ASP A 107 9.78 17.82 14.71
C ASP A 107 9.72 16.34 14.34
N MET A 108 10.84 15.63 14.50
CA MET A 108 10.96 14.22 14.10
C MET A 108 10.15 13.30 15.01
N GLU A 109 10.03 13.62 16.28
CA GLU A 109 9.28 12.79 17.22
C GLU A 109 7.79 12.85 16.92
N GLU A 110 7.23 14.05 16.78
CA GLU A 110 5.82 14.25 16.38
C GLU A 110 5.50 13.63 15.03
N ALA A 111 6.38 13.83 14.04
CA ALA A 111 6.21 13.24 12.71
C ALA A 111 6.23 11.71 12.75
N THR A 112 7.14 11.14 13.53
CA THR A 112 7.26 9.68 13.67
C THR A 112 6.05 9.09 14.38
N GLU A 113 5.58 9.71 15.46
CA GLU A 113 4.37 9.27 16.16
C GLU A 113 3.15 9.28 15.22
N LYS A 114 2.98 10.35 14.46
CA LYS A 114 1.90 10.44 13.48
C LYS A 114 2.03 9.40 12.37
N ALA A 115 3.23 9.15 11.86
CA ALA A 115 3.47 8.13 10.85
C ALA A 115 3.09 6.73 11.38
N VAL A 116 3.42 6.42 12.63
CA VAL A 116 3.01 5.18 13.29
C VAL A 116 1.49 5.07 13.38
N ILE A 117 0.79 6.15 13.77
CA ILE A 117 -0.67 6.16 13.83
C ILE A 117 -1.30 5.90 12.45
N LEU A 118 -0.77 6.55 11.40
CA LEU A 118 -1.24 6.33 10.04
C LEU A 118 -0.99 4.90 9.55
N ALA A 119 0.17 4.33 9.86
CA ALA A 119 0.49 2.94 9.54
C ALA A 119 -0.47 1.96 10.24
N ARG A 120 -0.72 2.16 11.55
CA ARG A 120 -1.69 1.38 12.32
C ARG A 120 -3.09 1.44 11.75
N ALA A 121 -3.55 2.63 11.39
CA ALA A 121 -4.86 2.81 10.77
C ALA A 121 -4.97 2.06 9.44
N ALA A 122 -3.93 2.08 8.61
CA ALA A 122 -3.88 1.33 7.36
C ALA A 122 -3.86 -0.19 7.59
N VAL A 123 -3.10 -0.68 8.59
CA VAL A 123 -3.12 -2.10 9.00
C VAL A 123 -4.52 -2.52 9.44
N ALA A 124 -5.15 -1.74 10.32
CA ALA A 124 -6.50 -2.03 10.79
C ALA A 124 -7.51 -2.05 9.63
N LYS A 125 -7.36 -1.15 8.65
CA LYS A 125 -8.22 -1.12 7.47
C LYS A 125 -8.07 -2.36 6.62
N VAL A 126 -6.84 -2.75 6.26
CA VAL A 126 -6.58 -3.99 5.48
C VAL A 126 -7.11 -5.23 6.19
N MET A 127 -7.07 -5.26 7.53
CA MET A 127 -7.64 -6.37 8.30
C MET A 127 -9.16 -6.51 8.14
N LEU A 128 -9.85 -5.42 7.86
CA LEU A 128 -11.31 -5.39 7.65
C LEU A 128 -11.68 -5.60 6.18
N ASP A 129 -10.73 -5.42 5.27
CA ASP A 129 -10.97 -5.58 3.84
C ASP A 129 -11.26 -7.05 3.50
N THR A 130 -12.24 -7.24 2.64
CA THR A 130 -12.56 -8.53 2.05
C THR A 130 -12.20 -8.51 0.57
N PRO A 131 -11.64 -9.60 0.01
CA PRO A 131 -11.32 -9.67 -1.40
C PRO A 131 -12.57 -9.42 -2.23
N SER A 132 -12.66 -8.27 -2.88
CA SER A 132 -13.75 -7.99 -3.81
C SER A 132 -13.55 -8.83 -5.07
N VAL A 133 -14.39 -9.82 -5.25
CA VAL A 133 -14.48 -10.54 -6.51
C VAL A 133 -15.25 -9.66 -7.48
N ILE A 134 -14.56 -8.98 -8.37
CA ILE A 134 -15.21 -8.34 -9.52
C ILE A 134 -15.72 -9.47 -10.40
N LYS A 135 -16.96 -9.88 -10.21
CA LYS A 135 -17.68 -10.62 -11.25
C LYS A 135 -17.80 -9.66 -12.42
N ALA A 136 -17.02 -9.87 -13.46
CA ALA A 136 -17.24 -9.22 -14.74
C ALA A 136 -18.70 -9.51 -15.12
N ARG A 137 -19.59 -8.55 -14.96
CA ARG A 137 -20.88 -8.58 -15.61
C ARG A 137 -20.55 -8.47 -17.10
N THR A 138 -20.62 -9.58 -17.79
CA THR A 138 -20.77 -9.56 -19.23
C THR A 138 -22.09 -8.84 -19.50
N VAL A 139 -22.00 -7.55 -19.77
CA VAL A 139 -23.10 -6.81 -20.37
C VAL A 139 -23.18 -7.38 -21.78
N SER A 140 -24.04 -8.38 -21.96
CA SER A 140 -24.47 -8.78 -23.29
C SER A 140 -25.25 -7.61 -23.86
N CYS A 141 -24.63 -6.88 -24.77
CA CYS A 141 -25.35 -5.88 -25.55
C CYS A 141 -26.40 -6.66 -26.35
N PRO A 142 -27.70 -6.44 -26.16
CA PRO A 142 -28.68 -7.06 -27.01
C PRO A 142 -28.44 -6.54 -28.42
N SER A 143 -28.15 -7.50 -29.30
CA SER A 143 -27.86 -7.30 -30.72
C SER A 143 -28.85 -6.35 -31.38
N SER A 144 -28.37 -5.51 -32.27
CA SER A 144 -29.02 -4.88 -33.43
C SER A 144 -29.60 -3.46 -33.33
N SER A 145 -29.49 -2.71 -32.25
CA SER A 145 -29.98 -1.32 -32.27
C SER A 145 -28.97 -0.20 -32.02
N CYS A 146 -27.68 -0.53 -31.80
CA CYS A 146 -26.64 0.51 -31.51
C CYS A 146 -25.83 0.99 -32.72
N ALA A 147 -26.16 0.57 -33.94
CA ALA A 147 -25.33 0.87 -35.12
C ALA A 147 -25.79 2.08 -35.96
N SER A 148 -26.80 2.87 -35.55
CA SER A 148 -27.37 3.91 -36.39
C SER A 148 -27.43 5.34 -35.85
N SER A 149 -26.63 5.68 -34.86
CA SER A 149 -26.67 7.05 -34.27
C SER A 149 -25.37 7.83 -34.29
N PHE A 150 -24.40 7.49 -35.11
CA PHE A 150 -23.24 8.35 -35.40
C PHE A 150 -23.06 8.51 -36.91
N ARG A 151 -23.72 9.52 -37.46
CA ARG A 151 -23.32 10.25 -38.65
C ARG A 151 -23.39 11.72 -38.37
#